data_3282e56e140206d7aeabfec605354ed0
#
_entry.id   3282e56e140206d7aeabfec605354ed0
#
_cell.length_a   1.000
_cell.length_b   1.000
_cell.length_c   1.000
_cell.angle_alpha   90.00
_cell.angle_beta   90.00
_cell.angle_gamma   90.00
#
_symmetry.space_group_name_H-M   'P 1'
#
loop_
_entity.id
_entity.type
_entity.pdbx_description
1 polymer ?
#
loop_
_entity_poly.entity_id
_entity_poly.type
_entity_poly.pdbx_seq_one_letter_code
_entity_poly.pdbx_strand_id
1 'polypeptide(L)'
;ATLERKYVKNLDYISTAQNTQSFLDSQEDAAMQISDLALTLSKQYGLEALNGTNADAETRKTYADAWRGAQESLLLSLNASYEGRYAFGGADAATPPFSLTTDANGKQILTYRGVNVDPDPNDPDYQKTMDTLKQLSEESVYLDLGFGLTVNDKTGEIDPSSAFNTSLPGINVAGYGKTADGTTKNMVLLAGQIADTLEKEPFDQAEFKKLLNAFDDGRNNVLEQVTTLGTKSQFLTATKDRLETDKLNLATQLDNVVNIDM
;
A
#
# COMPACT_ATOMS: atom_id res chain seq x y z
N ALA A 1 34.00 21.84 -17.02
CA ALA A 1 32.71 21.38 -17.60
C ALA A 1 32.25 20.04 -17.05
N THR A 2 33.14 19.04 -16.91
CA THR A 2 32.76 17.69 -16.38
C THR A 2 32.45 17.71 -14.91
N LEU A 3 33.21 18.44 -14.09
CA LEU A 3 32.94 18.56 -12.63
C LEU A 3 31.66 19.32 -12.37
N GLU A 4 31.38 20.39 -13.10
CA GLU A 4 30.14 21.15 -12.99
C GLU A 4 28.92 20.28 -13.32
N ARG A 5 28.99 19.49 -14.38
CA ARG A 5 27.93 18.55 -14.75
C ARG A 5 27.70 17.51 -13.66
N LYS A 6 28.75 16.94 -13.10
CA LYS A 6 28.65 15.97 -11.99
C LYS A 6 28.02 16.60 -10.77
N TYR A 7 28.38 17.84 -10.43
CA TYR A 7 27.81 18.57 -9.31
C TYR A 7 26.30 18.83 -9.49
N VAL A 8 25.91 19.35 -10.66
CA VAL A 8 24.48 19.61 -10.97
C VAL A 8 23.69 18.31 -10.94
N LYS A 9 24.20 17.24 -11.55
CA LYS A 9 23.55 15.94 -11.56
C LYS A 9 23.41 15.35 -10.14
N ASN A 10 24.41 15.55 -9.29
CA ASN A 10 24.37 15.16 -7.90
C ASN A 10 23.27 15.91 -7.11
N LEU A 11 23.10 17.22 -7.37
CA LEU A 11 22.00 18.00 -6.78
C LEU A 11 20.63 17.46 -7.22
N ASP A 12 20.49 17.04 -8.47
CA ASP A 12 19.25 16.45 -8.99
C ASP A 12 18.95 15.11 -8.29
N TYR A 13 19.97 14.28 -8.07
CA TYR A 13 19.80 13.02 -7.32
C TYR A 13 19.40 13.26 -5.86
N ILE A 14 19.99 14.27 -5.20
CA ILE A 14 19.61 14.66 -3.84
C ILE A 14 18.14 15.08 -3.79
N SER A 15 17.71 15.92 -4.72
CA SER A 15 16.32 16.37 -4.82
C SER A 15 15.37 15.21 -5.05
N THR A 16 15.71 14.30 -5.96
CA THR A 16 14.93 13.08 -6.24
C THR A 16 14.84 12.19 -4.99
N ALA A 17 15.94 12.00 -4.27
CA ALA A 17 15.95 11.21 -3.04
C ALA A 17 15.09 11.83 -1.94
N GLN A 18 15.11 13.16 -1.79
CA GLN A 18 14.26 13.88 -0.83
C GLN A 18 12.78 13.76 -1.16
N ASN A 19 12.40 13.95 -2.41
CA ASN A 19 11.00 13.82 -2.87
C ASN A 19 10.51 12.38 -2.72
N THR A 20 11.37 11.41 -3.01
CA THR A 20 11.08 9.99 -2.85
C THR A 20 10.88 9.64 -1.37
N GLN A 21 11.71 10.18 -0.48
CA GLN A 21 11.58 9.99 0.97
C GLN A 21 10.23 10.49 1.46
N SER A 22 9.80 11.68 1.05
CA SER A 22 8.51 12.25 1.45
C SER A 22 7.33 11.41 0.96
N PHE A 23 7.41 10.89 -0.27
CA PHE A 23 6.39 9.99 -0.80
C PHE A 23 6.37 8.65 -0.04
N LEU A 24 7.54 8.08 0.24
CA LEU A 24 7.68 6.85 1.02
C LEU A 24 7.11 7.00 2.44
N ASP A 25 7.39 8.13 3.09
CA ASP A 25 6.84 8.47 4.40
C ASP A 25 5.30 8.55 4.35
N SER A 26 4.73 9.08 3.28
CA SER A 26 3.27 9.11 3.10
C SER A 26 2.66 7.71 2.95
N GLN A 27 3.35 6.80 2.27
CA GLN A 27 2.94 5.40 2.17
C GLN A 27 2.98 4.72 3.55
N GLU A 28 4.05 4.93 4.29
CA GLU A 28 4.24 4.35 5.63
C GLU A 28 3.17 4.87 6.60
N ASP A 29 2.92 6.17 6.62
CA ASP A 29 1.89 6.79 7.48
C ASP A 29 0.50 6.23 7.16
N ALA A 30 0.14 6.13 5.89
CA ALA A 30 -1.15 5.58 5.48
C ALA A 30 -1.28 4.10 5.87
N ALA A 31 -0.24 3.29 5.68
CA ALA A 31 -0.22 1.88 6.07
C ALA A 31 -0.32 1.72 7.60
N MET A 32 0.37 2.56 8.38
CA MET A 32 0.26 2.56 9.84
C MET A 32 -1.14 2.93 10.31
N GLN A 33 -1.79 3.91 9.69
CA GLN A 33 -3.18 4.25 10.01
C GLN A 33 -4.12 3.07 9.78
N ILE A 34 -3.93 2.33 8.69
CA ILE A 34 -4.71 1.11 8.40
C ILE A 34 -4.47 0.06 9.49
N SER A 35 -3.23 -0.18 9.86
CA SER A 35 -2.86 -1.15 10.90
C SER A 35 -3.45 -0.78 12.26
N ASP A 36 -3.35 0.48 12.66
CA ASP A 36 -3.85 0.97 13.95
C ASP A 36 -5.39 0.90 14.02
N LEU A 37 -6.05 1.28 12.94
CA LEU A 37 -7.51 1.16 12.85
C LEU A 37 -7.95 -0.31 12.93
N ALA A 38 -7.27 -1.20 12.23
CA ALA A 38 -7.56 -2.62 12.24
C ALA A 38 -7.40 -3.22 13.65
N LEU A 39 -6.35 -2.83 14.37
CA LEU A 39 -6.13 -3.27 15.74
C LEU A 39 -7.24 -2.78 16.69
N THR A 40 -7.63 -1.52 16.57
CA THR A 40 -8.70 -0.92 17.36
C THR A 40 -10.03 -1.64 17.15
N LEU A 41 -10.35 -1.92 15.89
CA LEU A 41 -11.58 -2.66 15.53
C LEU A 41 -11.60 -4.05 16.13
N SER A 42 -10.53 -4.82 15.98
CA SER A 42 -10.45 -6.17 16.52
C SER A 42 -10.55 -6.19 18.05
N LYS A 43 -9.98 -5.21 18.74
CA LYS A 43 -10.00 -5.13 20.22
C LYS A 43 -11.33 -4.62 20.76
N GLN A 44 -11.88 -3.56 20.18
CA GLN A 44 -13.06 -2.89 20.74
C GLN A 44 -14.38 -3.46 20.21
N TYR A 45 -14.39 -4.01 19.00
CA TYR A 45 -15.58 -4.48 18.30
C TYR A 45 -15.43 -5.90 17.76
N GLY A 46 -14.48 -6.66 18.31
CA GLY A 46 -14.24 -8.07 17.96
C GLY A 46 -14.99 -9.03 18.88
N LEU A 47 -14.63 -10.31 18.78
CA LEU A 47 -15.31 -11.39 19.47
C LEU A 47 -15.21 -11.30 21.01
N GLU A 48 -14.02 -10.98 21.53
CA GLU A 48 -13.82 -10.86 22.99
C GLU A 48 -14.66 -9.74 23.57
N ALA A 49 -14.68 -8.57 22.92
CA ALA A 49 -15.50 -7.45 23.34
C ALA A 49 -17.00 -7.79 23.27
N LEU A 50 -17.43 -8.48 22.21
CA LEU A 50 -18.82 -8.92 22.05
C LEU A 50 -19.22 -9.93 23.14
N ASN A 51 -18.36 -10.90 23.45
CA ASN A 51 -18.60 -11.90 24.48
C ASN A 51 -18.57 -11.31 25.90
N GLY A 52 -17.84 -10.21 26.10
CA GLY A 52 -17.79 -9.48 27.37
C GLY A 52 -19.01 -8.60 27.65
N THR A 53 -19.93 -8.49 26.69
CA THR A 53 -21.18 -7.72 26.82
C THR A 53 -22.38 -8.64 26.74
N ASN A 54 -23.57 -8.12 27.09
CA ASN A 54 -24.82 -8.81 26.77
C ASN A 54 -25.11 -8.65 25.27
N ALA A 55 -24.62 -9.59 24.48
CA ALA A 55 -24.55 -9.49 23.00
C ALA A 55 -25.93 -9.66 22.34
N ASP A 56 -26.84 -8.73 22.64
CA ASP A 56 -28.15 -8.64 21.99
C ASP A 56 -28.06 -8.01 20.59
N ALA A 57 -29.17 -8.01 19.88
CA ALA A 57 -29.25 -7.46 18.52
C ALA A 57 -28.88 -5.97 18.47
N GLU A 58 -29.21 -5.20 19.49
CA GLU A 58 -28.89 -3.77 19.56
C GLU A 58 -27.37 -3.53 19.72
N THR A 59 -26.72 -4.27 20.59
CA THR A 59 -25.27 -4.23 20.78
C THR A 59 -24.55 -4.63 19.49
N ARG A 60 -24.98 -5.71 18.84
CA ARG A 60 -24.41 -6.16 17.57
C ARG A 60 -24.57 -5.12 16.46
N LYS A 61 -25.72 -4.43 16.43
CA LYS A 61 -25.93 -3.33 15.47
C LYS A 61 -24.96 -2.18 15.71
N THR A 62 -24.71 -1.81 16.97
CA THR A 62 -23.71 -0.79 17.31
C THR A 62 -22.32 -1.19 16.82
N TYR A 63 -21.94 -2.44 16.99
CA TYR A 63 -20.66 -2.96 16.47
C TYR A 63 -20.64 -2.96 14.95
N ALA A 64 -21.73 -3.36 14.29
CA ALA A 64 -21.84 -3.31 12.84
C ALA A 64 -21.64 -1.89 12.30
N ASP A 65 -22.24 -0.89 12.94
CA ASP A 65 -22.09 0.51 12.56
C ASP A 65 -20.61 0.97 12.68
N ALA A 66 -19.91 0.51 13.73
CA ALA A 66 -18.48 0.77 13.88
C ALA A 66 -17.65 0.16 12.73
N TRP A 67 -17.94 -1.08 12.32
CA TRP A 67 -17.27 -1.75 11.23
C TRP A 67 -17.56 -1.07 9.88
N ARG A 68 -18.78 -0.57 9.65
CA ARG A 68 -19.12 0.18 8.44
C ARG A 68 -18.39 1.51 8.38
N GLY A 69 -18.32 2.24 9.50
CA GLY A 69 -17.53 3.48 9.58
C GLY A 69 -16.04 3.24 9.35
N ALA A 70 -15.54 2.14 9.88
CA ALA A 70 -14.17 1.73 9.66
C ALA A 70 -13.88 1.33 8.20
N GLN A 71 -14.82 0.69 7.52
CA GLN A 71 -14.71 0.40 6.09
C GLN A 71 -14.47 1.68 5.28
N GLU A 72 -15.21 2.74 5.57
CA GLU A 72 -15.03 4.04 4.93
C GLU A 72 -13.64 4.62 5.22
N SER A 73 -13.18 4.53 6.48
CA SER A 73 -11.86 5.03 6.89
C SER A 73 -10.71 4.24 6.26
N LEU A 74 -10.85 2.92 6.15
CA LEU A 74 -9.87 2.07 5.44
C LEU A 74 -9.77 2.47 3.97
N LEU A 75 -10.90 2.70 3.33
CA LEU A 75 -10.93 3.12 1.92
C LEU A 75 -10.27 4.48 1.73
N LEU A 76 -10.52 5.44 2.62
CA LEU A 76 -9.88 6.75 2.57
C LEU A 76 -8.35 6.64 2.73
N SER A 77 -7.88 5.82 3.65
CA SER A 77 -6.43 5.60 3.84
C SER A 77 -5.79 4.91 2.64
N LEU A 78 -6.49 3.96 2.00
CA LEU A 78 -6.02 3.29 0.79
C LEU A 78 -5.99 4.22 -0.43
N ASN A 79 -6.79 5.28 -0.43
CA ASN A 79 -6.81 6.33 -1.44
C ASN A 79 -6.04 7.59 -0.98
N ALA A 80 -5.20 7.48 0.02
CA ALA A 80 -4.39 8.60 0.48
C ALA A 80 -3.48 9.13 -0.63
N SER A 81 -3.33 10.45 -0.71
CA SER A 81 -2.47 11.10 -1.68
C SER A 81 -1.51 12.07 -0.98
N TYR A 82 -0.36 12.26 -1.62
CA TYR A 82 0.66 13.21 -1.22
C TYR A 82 1.08 14.03 -2.44
N GLU A 83 0.90 15.33 -2.39
CA GLU A 83 1.21 16.26 -3.49
C GLU A 83 0.60 15.82 -4.85
N GLY A 84 -0.66 15.40 -4.81
CA GLY A 84 -1.40 14.97 -6.01
C GLY A 84 -1.07 13.57 -6.51
N ARG A 85 -0.23 12.82 -5.80
CA ARG A 85 0.11 11.44 -6.12
C ARG A 85 -0.51 10.49 -5.10
N TYR A 86 -1.20 9.46 -5.58
CA TYR A 86 -1.81 8.45 -4.71
C TYR A 86 -0.75 7.47 -4.21
N ALA A 87 -0.70 7.29 -2.89
CA ALA A 87 0.34 6.51 -2.22
C ALA A 87 0.38 5.05 -2.67
N PHE A 88 -0.77 4.46 -2.97
CA PHE A 88 -0.94 3.04 -3.29
C PHE A 88 -1.43 2.79 -4.72
N GLY A 89 -1.23 3.74 -5.61
CA GLY A 89 -1.66 3.63 -7.01
C GLY A 89 -0.80 2.72 -7.88
N GLY A 90 0.34 2.24 -7.38
CA GLY A 90 1.29 1.50 -8.21
C GLY A 90 1.88 2.37 -9.30
N ALA A 91 1.79 1.92 -10.55
CA ALA A 91 2.27 2.69 -11.71
C ALA A 91 1.34 3.85 -12.09
N ASP A 92 0.09 3.85 -11.66
CA ASP A 92 -0.86 4.95 -11.86
C ASP A 92 -1.10 5.72 -10.56
N ALA A 93 -0.31 6.75 -10.33
CA ALA A 93 -0.43 7.60 -9.16
C ALA A 93 -1.34 8.83 -9.40
N ALA A 94 -1.96 8.96 -10.56
CA ALA A 94 -2.73 10.15 -10.94
C ALA A 94 -4.22 10.07 -10.56
N THR A 95 -4.76 8.86 -10.38
CA THR A 95 -6.18 8.63 -10.08
C THR A 95 -6.35 7.85 -8.77
N PRO A 96 -7.48 8.04 -8.03
CA PRO A 96 -7.75 7.25 -6.84
C PRO A 96 -7.78 5.76 -7.19
N PRO A 97 -6.93 4.92 -6.55
CA PRO A 97 -6.81 3.52 -6.97
C PRO A 97 -8.01 2.65 -6.63
N PHE A 98 -8.71 2.93 -5.53
CA PHE A 98 -9.80 2.08 -5.06
C PHE A 98 -11.17 2.74 -5.22
N SER A 99 -12.16 1.94 -5.63
CA SER A 99 -13.56 2.35 -5.69
C SER A 99 -14.46 1.23 -5.16
N LEU A 100 -15.33 1.57 -4.21
CA LEU A 100 -16.29 0.65 -3.61
C LEU A 100 -17.68 0.96 -4.14
N THR A 101 -18.33 -0.04 -4.72
CA THR A 101 -19.70 0.04 -5.22
C THR A 101 -20.55 -1.10 -4.66
N THR A 102 -21.86 -0.99 -4.81
CA THR A 102 -22.80 -2.04 -4.43
C THR A 102 -23.59 -2.44 -5.66
N ASP A 103 -23.66 -3.74 -5.96
CA ASP A 103 -24.43 -4.24 -7.10
C ASP A 103 -25.95 -4.27 -6.82
N ALA A 104 -26.73 -4.69 -7.84
CA ALA A 104 -28.18 -4.77 -7.73
C ALA A 104 -28.66 -5.75 -6.64
N ASN A 105 -27.83 -6.71 -6.24
CA ASN A 105 -28.12 -7.70 -5.19
C ASN A 105 -27.66 -7.27 -3.80
N GLY A 106 -27.14 -6.05 -3.66
CA GLY A 106 -26.62 -5.54 -2.39
C GLY A 106 -25.19 -6.01 -2.07
N LYS A 107 -24.53 -6.74 -2.97
CA LYS A 107 -23.15 -7.19 -2.79
C LYS A 107 -22.19 -6.02 -3.07
N GLN A 108 -21.23 -5.82 -2.15
CA GLN A 108 -20.19 -4.82 -2.35
C GLN A 108 -19.12 -5.34 -3.31
N ILE A 109 -18.70 -4.47 -4.21
CA ILE A 109 -17.61 -4.71 -5.16
C ILE A 109 -16.57 -3.64 -4.97
N LEU A 110 -15.34 -4.05 -4.69
CA LEU A 110 -14.18 -3.17 -4.62
C LEU A 110 -13.34 -3.36 -5.87
N THR A 111 -13.00 -2.27 -6.54
CA THR A 111 -12.07 -2.29 -7.66
C THR A 111 -10.76 -1.59 -7.29
N TYR A 112 -9.67 -2.11 -7.83
CA TYR A 112 -8.36 -1.49 -7.83
C TYR A 112 -7.99 -1.15 -9.27
N ARG A 113 -7.88 0.14 -9.56
CA ARG A 113 -7.63 0.63 -10.93
C ARG A 113 -8.62 0.02 -11.95
N GLY A 114 -9.88 -0.07 -11.54
CA GLY A 114 -10.98 -0.59 -12.35
C GLY A 114 -11.13 -2.11 -12.36
N VAL A 115 -10.24 -2.86 -11.70
CA VAL A 115 -10.26 -4.33 -11.68
C VAL A 115 -10.86 -4.83 -10.36
N ASN A 116 -11.86 -5.74 -10.45
CA ASN A 116 -12.46 -6.34 -9.25
C ASN A 116 -11.41 -7.11 -8.44
N VAL A 117 -11.20 -6.73 -7.19
CA VAL A 117 -10.19 -7.35 -6.32
C VAL A 117 -10.60 -8.71 -5.77
N ASP A 118 -11.87 -9.05 -5.86
CA ASP A 118 -12.43 -10.31 -5.34
C ASP A 118 -13.43 -10.91 -6.32
N PRO A 119 -12.98 -11.35 -7.51
CA PRO A 119 -13.87 -11.92 -8.53
C PRO A 119 -14.49 -13.23 -8.06
N ASP A 120 -15.70 -13.50 -8.55
CA ASP A 120 -16.38 -14.78 -8.32
C ASP A 120 -15.63 -15.89 -9.07
N PRO A 121 -15.23 -16.99 -8.40
CA PRO A 121 -14.57 -18.12 -9.05
C PRO A 121 -15.40 -18.76 -10.18
N ASN A 122 -16.72 -18.57 -10.18
CA ASN A 122 -17.62 -19.08 -11.22
C ASN A 122 -17.77 -18.13 -12.43
N ASP A 123 -17.20 -16.93 -12.35
CA ASP A 123 -17.21 -15.98 -13.46
C ASP A 123 -16.35 -16.52 -14.62
N PRO A 124 -16.83 -16.51 -15.87
CA PRO A 124 -16.05 -16.92 -17.03
C PRO A 124 -14.72 -16.17 -17.18
N ASP A 125 -14.66 -14.92 -16.74
CA ASP A 125 -13.46 -14.10 -16.80
C ASP A 125 -12.59 -14.16 -15.53
N TYR A 126 -12.91 -15.06 -14.58
CA TYR A 126 -12.21 -15.17 -13.30
C TYR A 126 -10.69 -15.29 -13.47
N GLN A 127 -10.22 -16.20 -14.30
CA GLN A 127 -8.77 -16.41 -14.48
C GLN A 127 -8.09 -15.18 -15.09
N LYS A 128 -8.73 -14.55 -16.07
CA LYS A 128 -8.23 -13.32 -16.68
C LYS A 128 -8.12 -12.19 -15.66
N THR A 129 -9.13 -12.03 -14.82
CA THR A 129 -9.13 -11.03 -13.74
C THR A 129 -8.03 -11.29 -12.72
N MET A 130 -7.87 -12.56 -12.28
CA MET A 130 -6.81 -12.94 -11.35
C MET A 130 -5.41 -12.74 -11.94
N ASP A 131 -5.21 -13.03 -13.21
CA ASP A 131 -3.94 -12.78 -13.90
C ASP A 131 -3.64 -11.26 -13.95
N THR A 132 -4.65 -10.44 -14.21
CA THR A 132 -4.52 -8.98 -14.21
C THR A 132 -4.16 -8.47 -12.81
N LEU A 133 -4.83 -8.97 -11.76
CA LEU A 133 -4.52 -8.60 -10.37
C LEU A 133 -3.08 -8.97 -10.00
N LYS A 134 -2.62 -10.14 -10.42
CA LYS A 134 -1.25 -10.55 -10.20
C LYS A 134 -0.26 -9.60 -10.88
N GLN A 135 -0.49 -9.22 -12.13
CA GLN A 135 0.33 -8.23 -12.84
C GLN A 135 0.35 -6.89 -12.12
N LEU A 136 -0.80 -6.39 -11.66
CA LEU A 136 -0.90 -5.15 -10.91
C LEU A 136 -0.15 -5.23 -9.58
N SER A 137 -0.19 -6.38 -8.90
CA SER A 137 0.52 -6.60 -7.64
C SER A 137 2.04 -6.61 -7.78
N GLU A 138 2.54 -6.88 -8.96
CA GLU A 138 3.97 -6.99 -9.29
C GLU A 138 4.52 -5.74 -9.98
N GLU A 139 3.70 -4.71 -10.17
CA GLU A 139 4.16 -3.47 -10.80
C GLU A 139 5.30 -2.82 -10.06
N SER A 140 6.25 -2.29 -10.82
CA SER A 140 7.41 -1.57 -10.31
C SER A 140 7.51 -0.20 -10.97
N VAL A 141 7.92 0.80 -10.20
CA VAL A 141 8.27 2.12 -10.68
C VAL A 141 9.68 2.43 -10.19
N TYR A 142 10.64 2.40 -11.11
CA TYR A 142 12.03 2.56 -10.76
C TYR A 142 12.48 4.01 -10.92
N LEU A 143 13.28 4.48 -9.96
CA LEU A 143 13.93 5.78 -9.99
C LEU A 143 15.44 5.62 -10.03
N ASP A 144 16.11 6.48 -10.82
CA ASP A 144 17.55 6.60 -10.84
C ASP A 144 18.01 7.51 -9.70
N LEU A 145 18.78 6.94 -8.75
CA LEU A 145 19.38 7.65 -7.62
C LEU A 145 20.89 7.77 -7.72
N GLY A 146 21.42 7.65 -8.94
CA GLY A 146 22.85 7.80 -9.19
C GLY A 146 23.67 6.52 -9.16
N PHE A 147 23.01 5.34 -9.13
CA PHE A 147 23.71 4.03 -9.19
C PHE A 147 24.00 3.56 -10.62
N GLY A 148 23.46 4.27 -11.63
CA GLY A 148 23.49 3.85 -13.02
C GLY A 148 22.44 2.76 -13.29
N LEU A 149 21.45 3.07 -14.13
CA LEU A 149 20.44 2.10 -14.54
C LEU A 149 21.05 1.05 -15.44
N THR A 150 20.88 -0.22 -15.10
CA THR A 150 21.25 -1.37 -15.93
C THR A 150 20.00 -1.97 -16.52
N VAL A 151 19.97 -2.09 -17.84
CA VAL A 151 18.85 -2.65 -18.61
C VAL A 151 19.30 -3.96 -19.22
N ASN A 152 18.47 -4.98 -19.14
CA ASN A 152 18.68 -6.23 -19.84
C ASN A 152 18.47 -6.00 -21.34
N ASP A 153 19.53 -6.15 -22.13
CA ASP A 153 19.51 -5.89 -23.59
C ASP A 153 18.54 -6.78 -24.36
N LYS A 154 18.18 -7.94 -23.80
CA LYS A 154 17.28 -8.91 -24.45
C LYS A 154 15.82 -8.68 -24.12
N THR A 155 15.50 -8.29 -22.88
CA THR A 155 14.13 -8.13 -22.38
C THR A 155 13.70 -6.67 -22.26
N GLY A 156 14.64 -5.72 -22.24
CA GLY A 156 14.37 -4.31 -21.97
C GLY A 156 14.02 -4.02 -20.52
N GLU A 157 14.13 -5.02 -19.63
CA GLU A 157 13.83 -4.86 -18.21
C GLU A 157 14.96 -4.19 -17.46
N ILE A 158 14.60 -3.38 -16.45
CA ILE A 158 15.55 -2.73 -15.55
C ILE A 158 16.00 -3.75 -14.51
N ASP A 159 17.33 -3.83 -14.30
CA ASP A 159 17.88 -4.62 -13.19
C ASP A 159 17.46 -3.97 -11.85
N PRO A 160 16.70 -4.68 -11.02
CA PRO A 160 16.23 -4.16 -9.71
C PRO A 160 17.35 -3.69 -8.79
N SER A 161 18.57 -4.24 -8.93
CA SER A 161 19.72 -3.82 -8.12
C SER A 161 20.29 -2.46 -8.52
N SER A 162 19.93 -1.94 -9.70
CA SER A 162 20.42 -0.67 -10.26
C SER A 162 19.48 0.51 -10.02
N ALA A 163 18.28 0.29 -9.49
CA ALA A 163 17.25 1.31 -9.34
C ALA A 163 16.43 1.11 -8.08
N PHE A 164 15.85 2.21 -7.59
CA PHE A 164 14.98 2.18 -6.43
C PHE A 164 13.52 2.05 -6.87
N ASN A 165 12.82 1.03 -6.36
CA ASN A 165 11.39 0.82 -6.65
C ASN A 165 10.52 1.58 -5.66
N THR A 166 9.73 2.54 -6.14
CA THR A 166 8.80 3.35 -5.34
C THR A 166 7.37 2.83 -5.35
N SER A 167 7.07 1.81 -6.17
CA SER A 167 5.73 1.25 -6.27
C SER A 167 5.40 0.41 -5.04
N LEU A 168 4.23 0.68 -4.46
CA LEU A 168 3.56 -0.21 -3.53
C LEU A 168 2.10 -0.30 -3.96
N PRO A 169 1.75 -1.30 -4.80
CA PRO A 169 0.36 -1.48 -5.22
C PRO A 169 -0.56 -1.71 -4.04
N GLY A 170 -1.67 -0.98 -4.00
CA GLY A 170 -2.59 -1.01 -2.84
C GLY A 170 -3.21 -2.37 -2.57
N ILE A 171 -3.34 -3.23 -3.58
CA ILE A 171 -3.83 -4.61 -3.38
C ILE A 171 -2.84 -5.48 -2.59
N ASN A 172 -1.56 -5.12 -2.54
CA ASN A 172 -0.58 -5.76 -1.66
C ASN A 172 -0.76 -5.32 -0.19
N VAL A 173 -1.36 -4.15 0.03
CA VAL A 173 -1.69 -3.65 1.38
C VAL A 173 -3.03 -4.19 1.83
N ALA A 174 -4.08 -4.03 1.01
CA ALA A 174 -5.46 -4.36 1.36
C ALA A 174 -5.82 -5.85 1.16
N GLY A 175 -5.07 -6.57 0.34
CA GLY A 175 -5.37 -7.94 -0.06
C GLY A 175 -6.26 -8.05 -1.29
N TYR A 176 -6.17 -9.18 -2.01
CA TYR A 176 -7.03 -9.51 -3.15
C TYR A 176 -7.21 -11.02 -3.26
N GLY A 177 -8.27 -11.41 -3.95
CA GLY A 177 -8.61 -12.81 -4.12
C GLY A 177 -9.25 -13.43 -2.88
N LYS A 178 -9.33 -14.76 -2.90
CA LYS A 178 -9.96 -15.55 -1.83
C LYS A 178 -8.99 -16.57 -1.25
N THR A 179 -9.22 -16.94 0.01
CA THR A 179 -8.61 -18.11 0.63
C THR A 179 -9.20 -19.40 0.06
N ALA A 180 -8.61 -20.55 0.40
CA ALA A 180 -9.10 -21.87 -0.05
C ALA A 180 -10.55 -22.15 0.38
N ASP A 181 -11.01 -21.56 1.49
CA ASP A 181 -12.39 -21.73 1.98
C ASP A 181 -13.39 -20.71 1.38
N GLY A 182 -12.96 -19.90 0.42
CA GLY A 182 -13.80 -18.92 -0.26
C GLY A 182 -13.96 -17.57 0.45
N THR A 183 -13.24 -17.34 1.55
CA THR A 183 -13.26 -16.06 2.24
C THR A 183 -12.42 -15.02 1.49
N THR A 184 -12.92 -13.81 1.30
CA THR A 184 -12.13 -12.73 0.71
C THR A 184 -10.90 -12.41 1.57
N LYS A 185 -9.79 -12.08 0.93
CA LYS A 185 -8.59 -11.57 1.60
C LYS A 185 -8.58 -10.06 1.75
N ASN A 186 -9.51 -9.35 1.13
CA ASN A 186 -9.53 -7.90 1.11
C ASN A 186 -10.11 -7.32 2.40
N MET A 187 -9.37 -6.47 3.08
CA MET A 187 -9.75 -5.89 4.38
C MET A 187 -10.99 -4.99 4.30
N VAL A 188 -11.15 -4.25 3.21
CA VAL A 188 -12.31 -3.36 3.02
C VAL A 188 -13.59 -4.18 2.88
N LEU A 189 -13.56 -5.22 2.06
CA LEU A 189 -14.69 -6.14 1.89
C LEU A 189 -14.97 -6.93 3.17
N LEU A 190 -13.93 -7.37 3.88
CA LEU A 190 -14.08 -8.06 5.16
C LEU A 190 -14.78 -7.20 6.20
N ALA A 191 -14.44 -5.92 6.30
CA ALA A 191 -15.12 -5.01 7.23
C ALA A 191 -16.63 -4.93 6.96
N GLY A 192 -17.04 -4.85 5.69
CA GLY A 192 -18.45 -4.88 5.31
C GLY A 192 -19.14 -6.20 5.61
N GLN A 193 -18.48 -7.33 5.33
CA GLN A 193 -19.01 -8.66 5.60
C GLN A 193 -19.12 -8.94 7.10
N ILE A 194 -18.18 -8.47 7.91
CA ILE A 194 -18.23 -8.52 9.37
C ILE A 194 -19.44 -7.75 9.88
N ALA A 195 -19.68 -6.55 9.37
CA ALA A 195 -20.86 -5.75 9.72
C ALA A 195 -22.16 -6.49 9.36
N ASP A 196 -22.24 -7.05 8.16
CA ASP A 196 -23.42 -7.81 7.73
C ASP A 196 -23.69 -9.02 8.63
N THR A 197 -22.63 -9.73 9.04
CA THR A 197 -22.73 -10.89 9.93
C THR A 197 -23.24 -10.50 11.31
N LEU A 198 -22.81 -9.35 11.84
CA LEU A 198 -23.29 -8.82 13.12
C LEU A 198 -24.77 -8.46 13.11
N GLU A 199 -25.31 -8.05 11.96
CA GLU A 199 -26.72 -7.69 11.81
C GLU A 199 -27.60 -8.87 11.43
N LYS A 200 -27.04 -10.04 11.11
CA LYS A 200 -27.76 -11.21 10.69
C LYS A 200 -28.47 -11.89 11.86
N GLU A 201 -29.74 -12.29 11.63
CA GLU A 201 -30.53 -13.07 12.58
C GLU A 201 -30.88 -14.46 11.99
N PRO A 202 -30.57 -15.54 12.70
CA PRO A 202 -29.82 -15.62 13.95
C PRO A 202 -28.33 -15.29 13.73
N PHE A 203 -27.69 -14.77 14.79
CA PHE A 203 -26.27 -14.43 14.73
C PHE A 203 -25.41 -15.69 14.60
N ASP A 204 -24.55 -15.70 13.60
CA ASP A 204 -23.59 -16.78 13.33
C ASP A 204 -22.21 -16.40 13.89
N GLN A 205 -21.93 -16.87 15.10
CA GLN A 205 -20.67 -16.60 15.78
C GLN A 205 -19.48 -17.25 15.07
N ALA A 206 -19.65 -18.41 14.49
CA ALA A 206 -18.58 -19.11 13.77
C ALA A 206 -18.16 -18.34 12.51
N GLU A 207 -19.12 -17.81 11.76
CA GLU A 207 -18.85 -16.98 10.60
C GLU A 207 -18.18 -15.66 11.02
N PHE A 208 -18.66 -15.02 12.06
CA PHE A 208 -18.04 -13.80 12.61
C PHE A 208 -16.58 -14.03 12.99
N LYS A 209 -16.28 -15.10 13.71
CA LYS A 209 -14.92 -15.47 14.08
C LYS A 209 -14.03 -15.72 12.87
N LYS A 210 -14.54 -16.43 11.88
CA LYS A 210 -13.82 -16.72 10.63
C LYS A 210 -13.43 -15.44 9.89
N LEU A 211 -14.37 -14.50 9.78
CA LEU A 211 -14.12 -13.20 9.12
C LEU A 211 -13.14 -12.34 9.92
N LEU A 212 -13.25 -12.33 11.26
CA LEU A 212 -12.28 -11.63 12.11
C LEU A 212 -10.87 -12.18 11.98
N ASN A 213 -10.72 -13.50 11.92
CA ASN A 213 -9.41 -14.12 11.72
C ASN A 213 -8.81 -13.72 10.37
N ALA A 214 -9.61 -13.70 9.32
CA ALA A 214 -9.18 -13.23 8.00
C ALA A 214 -8.77 -11.74 8.04
N PHE A 215 -9.50 -10.92 8.77
CA PHE A 215 -9.18 -9.50 8.96
C PHE A 215 -7.87 -9.29 9.72
N ASP A 216 -7.63 -10.09 10.77
CA ASP A 216 -6.38 -10.05 11.52
C ASP A 216 -5.19 -10.52 10.67
N ASP A 217 -5.38 -11.52 9.79
CA ASP A 217 -4.37 -11.92 8.81
C ASP A 217 -4.07 -10.75 7.85
N GLY A 218 -5.08 -10.01 7.42
CA GLY A 218 -4.93 -8.80 6.62
C GLY A 218 -4.11 -7.72 7.34
N ARG A 219 -4.36 -7.52 8.63
CA ARG A 219 -3.57 -6.61 9.46
C ARG A 219 -2.11 -7.02 9.54
N ASN A 220 -1.84 -8.30 9.73
CA ASN A 220 -0.47 -8.82 9.76
C ASN A 220 0.25 -8.56 8.42
N ASN A 221 -0.45 -8.72 7.30
CA ASN A 221 0.09 -8.36 5.99
C ASN A 221 0.42 -6.86 5.89
N VAL A 222 -0.43 -5.98 6.40
CA VAL A 222 -0.14 -4.53 6.44
C VAL A 222 1.13 -4.24 7.23
N LEU A 223 1.32 -4.90 8.38
CA LEU A 223 2.54 -4.75 9.19
C LEU A 223 3.79 -5.21 8.45
N GLU A 224 3.71 -6.27 7.64
CA GLU A 224 4.81 -6.70 6.77
C GLU A 224 5.15 -5.62 5.73
N GLN A 225 4.14 -4.99 5.14
CA GLN A 225 4.35 -3.87 4.20
C GLN A 225 5.00 -2.67 4.89
N VAL A 226 4.59 -2.34 6.12
CA VAL A 226 5.22 -1.28 6.92
C VAL A 226 6.70 -1.59 7.17
N THR A 227 7.03 -2.83 7.50
CA THR A 227 8.43 -3.26 7.69
C THR A 227 9.24 -3.09 6.40
N THR A 228 8.69 -3.47 5.27
CA THR A 228 9.31 -3.30 3.95
C THR A 228 9.55 -1.81 3.64
N LEU A 229 8.56 -0.96 3.92
CA LEU A 229 8.70 0.49 3.75
C LEU A 229 9.78 1.07 4.66
N GLY A 230 9.87 0.60 5.90
CA GLY A 230 10.92 1.00 6.83
C GLY A 230 12.33 0.64 6.34
N THR A 231 12.50 -0.54 5.74
CA THR A 231 13.76 -0.96 5.11
C THR A 231 14.11 -0.09 3.92
N LYS A 232 13.15 0.22 3.07
CA LYS A 232 13.32 1.15 1.94
C LYS A 232 13.71 2.56 2.42
N SER A 233 13.09 3.03 3.50
CA SER A 233 13.40 4.32 4.11
C SER A 233 14.85 4.39 4.61
N GLN A 234 15.34 3.35 5.27
CA GLN A 234 16.74 3.26 5.72
C GLN A 234 17.72 3.27 4.55
N PHE A 235 17.43 2.52 3.50
CA PHE A 235 18.27 2.52 2.28
C PHE A 235 18.33 3.91 1.65
N LEU A 236 17.19 4.59 1.58
CA LEU A 236 17.09 5.92 0.97
C LEU A 236 17.84 6.97 1.81
N THR A 237 17.77 6.89 3.14
CA THR A 237 18.53 7.75 4.05
C THR A 237 20.03 7.57 3.84
N ALA A 238 20.51 6.34 3.75
CA ALA A 238 21.93 6.04 3.48
C ALA A 238 22.37 6.56 2.09
N THR A 239 21.50 6.45 1.09
CA THR A 239 21.74 7.00 -0.24
C THR A 239 21.84 8.53 -0.21
N LYS A 240 20.93 9.21 0.48
CA LYS A 240 21.00 10.66 0.67
C LYS A 240 22.30 11.09 1.32
N ASP A 241 22.70 10.43 2.40
CA ASP A 241 23.95 10.74 3.13
C ASP A 241 25.16 10.60 2.21
N ARG A 242 25.20 9.57 1.37
CA ARG A 242 26.26 9.39 0.37
C ARG A 242 26.24 10.52 -0.65
N LEU A 243 25.07 10.88 -1.18
CA LEU A 243 24.95 11.95 -2.16
C LEU A 243 25.37 13.31 -1.57
N GLU A 244 25.07 13.59 -0.31
CA GLU A 244 25.52 14.80 0.39
C GLU A 244 27.05 14.83 0.57
N THR A 245 27.68 13.69 0.86
CA THR A 245 29.13 13.56 0.93
C THR A 245 29.76 13.79 -0.44
N ASP A 246 29.21 13.21 -1.50
CA ASP A 246 29.66 13.41 -2.89
C ASP A 246 29.54 14.88 -3.30
N LYS A 247 28.46 15.57 -2.88
CA LYS A 247 28.26 16.99 -3.09
C LYS A 247 29.41 17.82 -2.48
N LEU A 248 29.79 17.54 -1.24
CA LEU A 248 30.90 18.21 -0.58
C LEU A 248 32.21 17.99 -1.29
N ASN A 249 32.49 16.77 -1.72
CA ASN A 249 33.71 16.42 -2.44
C ASN A 249 33.79 17.13 -3.81
N LEU A 250 32.68 17.19 -4.54
CA LEU A 250 32.61 17.88 -5.83
C LEU A 250 32.75 19.38 -5.67
N ALA A 251 32.16 19.99 -4.65
CA ALA A 251 32.31 21.41 -4.34
C ALA A 251 33.76 21.77 -4.02
N THR A 252 34.46 20.94 -3.24
CA THR A 252 35.89 21.12 -2.92
C THR A 252 36.76 21.00 -4.16
N GLN A 253 36.47 20.06 -5.06
CA GLN A 253 37.22 19.92 -6.33
C GLN A 253 37.00 21.12 -7.23
N LEU A 254 35.79 21.67 -7.33
CA LEU A 254 35.49 22.85 -8.09
C LEU A 254 36.24 24.09 -7.54
N ASP A 255 36.25 24.28 -6.22
CA ASP A 255 36.97 25.37 -5.57
C ASP A 255 38.48 25.28 -5.84
N ASN A 256 39.04 24.09 -5.79
CA ASN A 256 40.47 23.88 -6.09
C ASN A 256 40.82 24.23 -7.54
N VAL A 257 39.95 23.89 -8.49
CA VAL A 257 40.16 24.23 -9.93
C VAL A 257 40.13 25.75 -10.11
N VAL A 258 39.17 26.45 -9.50
CA VAL A 258 39.05 27.92 -9.61
C VAL A 258 40.27 28.59 -8.99
N ASN A 259 40.81 28.10 -7.89
CA ASN A 259 41.97 28.69 -7.21
C ASN A 259 43.30 28.43 -7.95
N ILE A 260 43.39 27.41 -8.81
CA ILE A 260 44.59 27.13 -9.62
C ILE A 260 44.65 28.04 -10.85
N ASP A 261 43.50 28.46 -11.37
CA ASP A 261 43.38 29.30 -12.56
C ASP A 261 43.52 30.80 -12.26
N MET A 262 43.70 31.21 -11.01
CA MET A 262 44.01 32.59 -10.60
C MET A 262 45.48 32.74 -10.26
#